data_3f001a655eea11f8f8f691269b68ad97
#
_entry.id   3f001a655eea11f8f8f691269b68ad97
#
_cell.length_a   1.000
_cell.length_b   1.000
_cell.length_c   1.000
_cell.angle_alpha   90.00
_cell.angle_beta   90.00
_cell.angle_gamma   90.00
#
_symmetry.space_group_name_H-M   'P 1'
#
loop_
_entity.id
_entity.type
_entity.pdbx_description
1 polymer ?
#
loop_
_entity_poly.entity_id
_entity_poly.type
_entity_poly.pdbx_seq_one_letter_code
_entity_poly.pdbx_strand_id
1 'polypeptide(L)'
;PYIPGMEAPEFNYLSPSRRKTRAVRNIGGEHLPVVIADRMDGKTEVNPQFTPDYIYAGRTLPEQREEGVEYILDADVWEGEAGTWPAFNHAQLPLMGECSAELKFLFMPYMAQTDEVIACLKVHPEVVVISQSNHPNRLGEHRALLHQLMTEGLENPVVFFQHYAEDEAEDLLIKSAVDMGALIFDGLCDGIFLFNQGSLSHAVVDATAFGILQAGRTRTSKTEYISCPGCGRTLYDLEKTIARIKAATSHLKGLKIGIMGCIVNGPG
;
A
#
# COMPACT_ATOMS: atom_id res chain seq x y z
N PRO A 1 2.06 -2.34 -23.56
CA PRO A 1 0.81 -2.99 -23.99
C PRO A 1 -0.39 -2.07 -23.78
N TYR A 2 -1.34 -2.12 -24.68
CA TYR A 2 -2.54 -1.28 -24.66
C TYR A 2 -3.59 -1.86 -23.69
N ILE A 3 -4.25 -0.97 -22.94
CA ILE A 3 -5.37 -1.34 -22.06
C ILE A 3 -6.66 -0.94 -22.80
N PRO A 4 -7.49 -1.90 -23.24
CA PRO A 4 -8.72 -1.59 -23.98
C PRO A 4 -9.78 -0.94 -23.08
N GLY A 5 -10.57 -0.04 -23.68
CA GLY A 5 -11.70 0.59 -22.98
C GLY A 5 -11.34 1.64 -21.92
N MET A 6 -10.06 1.97 -21.76
CA MET A 6 -9.65 3.00 -20.79
C MET A 6 -10.04 4.40 -21.28
N GLU A 7 -10.86 5.08 -20.49
CA GLU A 7 -11.20 6.49 -20.66
C GLU A 7 -10.57 7.28 -19.48
N ALA A 8 -9.88 8.39 -19.80
CA ALA A 8 -9.27 9.23 -18.78
C ALA A 8 -10.30 10.26 -18.28
N PRO A 9 -10.53 10.36 -16.97
CA PRO A 9 -11.32 11.44 -16.40
C PRO A 9 -10.56 12.78 -16.46
N GLU A 10 -11.22 13.87 -16.14
CA GLU A 10 -10.54 15.15 -15.88
C GLU A 10 -9.65 15.01 -14.64
N PHE A 11 -8.35 14.81 -14.85
CA PHE A 11 -7.34 14.72 -13.81
C PHE A 11 -6.08 15.46 -14.25
N ASN A 12 -5.62 16.41 -13.43
CA ASN A 12 -4.45 17.21 -13.77
C ASN A 12 -3.16 16.53 -13.29
N TYR A 13 -2.52 15.76 -14.16
CA TYR A 13 -1.26 15.07 -13.87
C TYR A 13 -0.04 16.01 -13.72
N LEU A 14 -0.15 17.29 -14.13
CA LEU A 14 0.90 18.29 -13.91
C LEU A 14 0.85 18.91 -12.51
N SER A 15 -0.30 18.83 -11.86
CA SER A 15 -0.52 19.27 -10.48
C SER A 15 -1.48 18.29 -9.80
N PRO A 16 -1.03 17.06 -9.52
CA PRO A 16 -1.91 16.02 -8.98
C PRO A 16 -2.38 16.39 -7.58
N SER A 17 -3.64 16.14 -7.32
CA SER A 17 -4.23 16.19 -5.99
C SER A 17 -4.68 14.79 -5.59
N ARG A 18 -4.65 14.49 -4.28
CA ARG A 18 -5.15 13.21 -3.80
C ARG A 18 -6.57 12.98 -4.27
N ARG A 19 -6.83 11.78 -4.82
CA ARG A 19 -8.17 11.35 -5.19
C ARG A 19 -9.07 11.41 -3.96
N LYS A 20 -10.23 12.03 -4.09
CA LYS A 20 -11.22 12.04 -3.03
C LYS A 20 -11.79 10.63 -2.86
N THR A 21 -11.65 10.08 -1.67
CA THR A 21 -12.20 8.79 -1.28
C THR A 21 -12.97 8.92 0.01
N ARG A 22 -13.91 8.02 0.24
CA ARG A 22 -14.61 7.91 1.51
C ARG A 22 -13.71 7.24 2.54
N ALA A 23 -13.77 7.68 3.80
CA ALA A 23 -13.14 6.94 4.87
C ALA A 23 -13.96 5.68 5.20
N VAL A 24 -13.32 4.52 5.13
CA VAL A 24 -13.85 3.24 5.59
C VAL A 24 -12.94 2.76 6.70
N ARG A 25 -13.35 2.92 7.95
CA ARG A 25 -12.50 2.78 9.14
C ARG A 25 -11.24 3.65 9.00
N ASN A 26 -10.06 3.04 8.96
CA ASN A 26 -8.76 3.72 8.80
C ASN A 26 -8.24 3.72 7.35
N ILE A 27 -9.07 3.41 6.35
CA ILE A 27 -8.69 3.35 4.94
C ILE A 27 -9.40 4.47 4.16
N GLY A 28 -8.69 5.16 3.29
CA GLY A 28 -9.23 6.25 2.48
C GLY A 28 -9.49 7.55 3.24
N GLY A 29 -10.20 8.49 2.66
CA GLY A 29 -10.40 9.83 3.22
C GLY A 29 -9.08 10.54 3.48
N GLU A 30 -8.94 11.10 4.67
CA GLU A 30 -7.70 11.77 5.11
C GLU A 30 -6.70 10.82 5.81
N HIS A 31 -7.00 9.52 5.88
CA HIS A 31 -6.10 8.55 6.48
C HIS A 31 -4.86 8.32 5.63
N LEU A 32 -3.77 7.89 6.28
CA LEU A 32 -2.57 7.45 5.59
C LEU A 32 -2.85 6.15 4.83
N PRO A 33 -2.18 5.92 3.68
CA PRO A 33 -2.31 4.66 2.97
C PRO A 33 -1.94 3.48 3.85
N VAL A 34 -2.79 2.43 3.84
CA VAL A 34 -2.57 1.23 4.64
C VAL A 34 -1.61 0.25 3.97
N VAL A 35 -1.01 -0.62 4.78
CA VAL A 35 -0.25 -1.78 4.32
C VAL A 35 -1.00 -3.04 4.71
N ILE A 36 -1.34 -3.87 3.71
CA ILE A 36 -1.85 -5.22 3.90
C ILE A 36 -0.70 -6.20 3.66
N ALA A 37 -0.47 -7.10 4.59
CA ALA A 37 0.56 -8.13 4.50
C ALA A 37 -0.05 -9.51 4.25
N ASP A 38 0.57 -10.30 3.38
CA ASP A 38 0.20 -11.70 3.19
C ASP A 38 0.75 -12.58 4.32
N ARG A 39 -0.10 -13.43 4.88
CA ARG A 39 0.25 -14.46 5.85
C ARG A 39 -0.60 -15.71 5.66
N MET A 40 -0.93 -16.06 4.42
CA MET A 40 -1.68 -17.30 4.13
C MET A 40 -0.91 -18.57 4.52
N ASP A 41 0.40 -18.46 4.76
CA ASP A 41 1.25 -19.54 5.28
C ASP A 41 1.10 -19.77 6.81
N GLY A 42 0.27 -18.95 7.47
CA GLY A 42 -0.02 -19.04 8.90
C GLY A 42 1.04 -18.43 9.82
N LYS A 43 2.12 -17.84 9.26
CA LYS A 43 3.14 -17.15 10.07
C LYS A 43 2.74 -15.71 10.28
N THR A 44 2.42 -15.34 11.51
CA THR A 44 1.92 -14.00 11.86
C THR A 44 2.99 -13.03 12.34
N GLU A 45 4.23 -13.46 12.47
CA GLU A 45 5.32 -12.61 12.94
C GLU A 45 5.44 -11.32 12.13
N VAL A 46 5.47 -10.19 12.82
CA VAL A 46 5.64 -8.86 12.24
C VAL A 46 6.91 -8.20 12.77
N ASN A 47 7.52 -7.37 11.95
CA ASN A 47 8.58 -6.50 12.40
C ASN A 47 7.97 -5.28 13.11
N PRO A 48 8.28 -5.02 14.40
CA PRO A 48 7.71 -3.88 15.14
C PRO A 48 7.96 -2.50 14.49
N GLN A 49 8.97 -2.40 13.62
CA GLN A 49 9.24 -1.18 12.86
C GLN A 49 8.27 -1.02 11.67
N PHE A 50 7.81 -2.13 11.11
CA PHE A 50 6.97 -2.19 9.91
C PHE A 50 5.74 -3.06 10.16
N THR A 51 4.99 -2.76 11.21
CA THR A 51 3.75 -3.46 11.54
C THR A 51 2.68 -3.12 10.49
N PRO A 52 2.16 -4.09 9.72
CA PRO A 52 1.08 -3.86 8.77
C PRO A 52 -0.20 -3.48 9.49
N ASP A 53 -1.10 -2.78 8.81
CA ASP A 53 -2.40 -2.42 9.36
C ASP A 53 -3.34 -3.62 9.32
N TYR A 54 -3.23 -4.43 8.27
CA TYR A 54 -4.02 -5.63 8.04
C TYR A 54 -3.13 -6.80 7.63
N ILE A 55 -3.54 -7.99 8.04
CA ILE A 55 -2.96 -9.26 7.59
C ILE A 55 -4.01 -10.04 6.81
N TYR A 56 -3.73 -10.37 5.56
CA TYR A 56 -4.54 -11.30 4.79
C TYR A 56 -4.13 -12.73 5.14
N ALA A 57 -5.01 -13.42 5.85
CA ALA A 57 -4.82 -14.79 6.33
C ALA A 57 -5.50 -15.85 5.43
N GLY A 58 -6.19 -15.41 4.37
CA GLY A 58 -6.88 -16.32 3.45
C GLY A 58 -8.01 -17.08 4.16
N ARG A 59 -7.90 -18.40 4.22
CA ARG A 59 -8.97 -19.27 4.73
C ARG A 59 -8.86 -19.64 6.21
N THR A 60 -7.75 -19.30 6.86
CA THR A 60 -7.49 -19.79 8.24
C THR A 60 -7.05 -18.63 9.12
N LEU A 61 -7.89 -18.29 10.10
CA LEU A 61 -7.53 -17.30 11.11
C LEU A 61 -6.45 -17.90 12.03
N PRO A 62 -5.31 -17.23 12.22
CA PRO A 62 -4.27 -17.70 13.12
C PRO A 62 -4.74 -17.76 14.58
N GLU A 63 -4.30 -18.77 15.33
CA GLU A 63 -4.58 -18.90 16.78
C GLU A 63 -3.94 -17.75 17.58
N GLN A 64 -2.70 -17.37 17.19
CA GLN A 64 -2.00 -16.24 17.77
C GLN A 64 -2.10 -15.05 16.83
N ARG A 65 -2.63 -13.93 17.33
CA ARG A 65 -2.83 -12.71 16.59
C ARG A 65 -1.94 -11.60 17.15
N GLU A 66 -1.36 -10.82 16.26
CA GLU A 66 -0.58 -9.64 16.63
C GLU A 66 -1.48 -8.53 17.18
N GLU A 67 -1.05 -7.90 18.26
CA GLU A 67 -1.78 -6.79 18.86
C GLU A 67 -1.79 -5.56 17.94
N GLY A 68 -2.96 -4.96 17.78
CA GLY A 68 -3.13 -3.76 16.95
C GLY A 68 -3.17 -4.02 15.44
N VAL A 69 -3.19 -5.29 15.01
CA VAL A 69 -3.33 -5.70 13.61
C VAL A 69 -4.70 -6.34 13.41
N GLU A 70 -5.39 -5.97 12.35
CA GLU A 70 -6.66 -6.60 11.96
C GLU A 70 -6.44 -7.62 10.83
N TYR A 71 -7.35 -8.59 10.73
CA TYR A 71 -7.17 -9.73 9.83
C TYR A 71 -8.23 -9.73 8.73
N ILE A 72 -7.83 -10.16 7.54
CA ILE A 72 -8.71 -10.32 6.38
C ILE A 72 -8.81 -11.80 6.06
N LEU A 73 -10.04 -12.31 5.97
CA LEU A 73 -10.35 -13.70 5.64
C LEU A 73 -11.17 -13.76 4.35
N ASP A 74 -11.06 -14.86 3.62
CA ASP A 74 -11.96 -15.14 2.51
C ASP A 74 -13.41 -15.15 3.00
N ALA A 75 -14.30 -14.53 2.26
CA ALA A 75 -15.69 -14.32 2.70
C ALA A 75 -16.48 -15.59 2.95
N ASP A 76 -16.11 -16.70 2.30
CA ASP A 76 -16.78 -18.00 2.46
C ASP A 76 -16.39 -18.73 3.76
N VAL A 77 -15.38 -18.27 4.48
CA VAL A 77 -14.95 -18.80 5.77
C VAL A 77 -15.02 -17.78 6.91
N TRP A 78 -15.36 -16.53 6.59
CA TRP A 78 -15.48 -15.48 7.60
C TRP A 78 -16.77 -15.64 8.42
N GLU A 79 -16.65 -15.68 9.73
CA GLU A 79 -17.76 -15.89 10.68
C GLU A 79 -18.06 -14.66 11.57
N GLY A 80 -17.41 -13.52 11.30
CA GLY A 80 -17.67 -12.27 12.01
C GLY A 80 -16.89 -12.09 13.31
N GLU A 81 -15.73 -12.74 13.45
CA GLU A 81 -14.88 -12.59 14.63
C GLU A 81 -14.35 -11.16 14.77
N ALA A 82 -14.23 -10.71 16.00
CA ALA A 82 -13.74 -9.38 16.30
C ALA A 82 -12.32 -9.16 15.75
N GLY A 83 -12.11 -8.04 15.06
CA GLY A 83 -10.85 -7.70 14.42
C GLY A 83 -10.58 -8.47 13.12
N THR A 84 -11.64 -9.03 12.50
CA THR A 84 -11.56 -9.71 11.21
C THR A 84 -12.54 -9.14 10.21
N TRP A 85 -12.19 -9.18 8.92
CA TRP A 85 -12.96 -8.59 7.84
C TRP A 85 -13.03 -9.52 6.63
N PRO A 86 -14.18 -9.60 5.94
CA PRO A 86 -14.35 -10.49 4.80
C PRO A 86 -13.73 -9.89 3.52
N ALA A 87 -13.10 -10.75 2.73
CA ALA A 87 -12.64 -10.46 1.38
C ALA A 87 -13.44 -11.25 0.36
N PHE A 88 -13.98 -10.54 -0.62
CA PHE A 88 -14.78 -11.06 -1.71
C PHE A 88 -14.02 -10.96 -3.02
N ASN A 89 -14.36 -11.79 -3.99
CA ASN A 89 -14.02 -11.60 -5.38
C ASN A 89 -15.27 -11.12 -6.17
N HIS A 90 -15.06 -10.65 -7.39
CA HIS A 90 -16.13 -10.10 -8.23
C HIS A 90 -17.26 -11.08 -8.58
N ALA A 91 -17.07 -12.40 -8.42
CA ALA A 91 -18.13 -13.39 -8.61
C ALA A 91 -19.00 -13.56 -7.34
N GLN A 92 -18.62 -12.98 -6.21
CA GLN A 92 -19.31 -13.11 -4.92
C GLN A 92 -20.14 -11.86 -4.56
N LEU A 93 -20.51 -11.01 -5.53
CA LEU A 93 -21.29 -9.80 -5.29
C LEU A 93 -22.59 -10.05 -4.51
N PRO A 94 -23.40 -11.10 -4.80
CA PRO A 94 -24.61 -11.36 -4.01
C PRO A 94 -24.29 -11.61 -2.52
N LEU A 95 -23.26 -12.41 -2.24
CA LEU A 95 -22.82 -12.68 -0.88
C LEU A 95 -22.32 -11.42 -0.18
N MET A 96 -21.58 -10.55 -0.91
CA MET A 96 -21.11 -9.27 -0.40
C MET A 96 -22.27 -8.33 -0.05
N GLY A 97 -23.33 -8.32 -0.86
CA GLY A 97 -24.53 -7.51 -0.63
C GLY A 97 -25.30 -7.92 0.62
N GLU A 98 -25.33 -9.22 0.95
CA GLU A 98 -25.99 -9.74 2.16
C GLU A 98 -25.13 -9.60 3.42
N CYS A 99 -23.82 -9.40 3.29
CA CYS A 99 -22.90 -9.28 4.41
C CYS A 99 -23.08 -7.95 5.15
N SER A 100 -23.21 -7.99 6.46
CA SER A 100 -23.40 -6.80 7.33
C SER A 100 -22.10 -6.20 7.87
N ALA A 101 -20.92 -6.68 7.45
CA ALA A 101 -19.65 -6.14 7.89
C ALA A 101 -19.49 -4.66 7.52
N GLU A 102 -18.98 -3.85 8.44
CA GLU A 102 -18.74 -2.41 8.24
C GLU A 102 -17.48 -2.09 7.41
N LEU A 103 -16.66 -3.08 7.15
CA LEU A 103 -15.52 -3.05 6.23
C LEU A 103 -15.54 -4.35 5.42
N LYS A 104 -15.48 -4.23 4.12
CA LYS A 104 -15.43 -5.34 3.18
C LYS A 104 -14.33 -5.08 2.17
N PHE A 105 -13.59 -6.11 1.79
CA PHE A 105 -12.59 -6.03 0.74
C PHE A 105 -13.10 -6.72 -0.52
N LEU A 106 -12.94 -6.08 -1.67
CA LEU A 106 -13.33 -6.65 -2.97
C LEU A 106 -12.11 -6.74 -3.89
N PHE A 107 -11.63 -7.95 -4.14
CA PHE A 107 -10.60 -8.20 -5.16
C PHE A 107 -11.20 -8.03 -6.56
N MET A 108 -10.65 -7.09 -7.30
CA MET A 108 -11.20 -6.71 -8.59
C MET A 108 -10.09 -6.36 -9.60
N PRO A 109 -9.93 -7.14 -10.69
CA PRO A 109 -9.15 -6.71 -11.84
C PRO A 109 -9.95 -5.70 -12.68
N TYR A 110 -9.26 -4.88 -13.46
CA TYR A 110 -9.91 -3.89 -14.32
C TYR A 110 -11.01 -4.49 -15.21
N MET A 111 -10.74 -5.64 -15.83
CA MET A 111 -11.69 -6.30 -16.74
C MET A 111 -12.96 -6.85 -16.04
N ALA A 112 -13.00 -6.90 -14.72
CA ALA A 112 -14.19 -7.33 -13.96
C ALA A 112 -15.14 -6.16 -13.62
N GLN A 113 -14.87 -4.95 -14.07
CA GLN A 113 -15.72 -3.78 -13.86
C GLN A 113 -16.93 -3.81 -14.78
N THR A 114 -17.93 -4.60 -14.43
CA THR A 114 -19.23 -4.65 -15.09
C THR A 114 -20.19 -3.61 -14.49
N ASP A 115 -21.29 -3.33 -15.20
CA ASP A 115 -22.34 -2.45 -14.67
C ASP A 115 -22.89 -2.94 -13.33
N GLU A 116 -22.92 -4.26 -13.12
CA GLU A 116 -23.36 -4.86 -11.85
C GLU A 116 -22.38 -4.55 -10.70
N VAL A 117 -21.07 -4.65 -10.96
CA VAL A 117 -20.03 -4.29 -9.97
C VAL A 117 -20.12 -2.82 -9.64
N ILE A 118 -20.23 -1.96 -10.64
CA ILE A 118 -20.35 -0.51 -10.46
C ILE A 118 -21.61 -0.18 -9.66
N ALA A 119 -22.75 -0.76 -10.01
CA ALA A 119 -24.01 -0.56 -9.26
C ALA A 119 -23.89 -1.04 -7.80
N CYS A 120 -23.22 -2.16 -7.58
CA CYS A 120 -22.96 -2.68 -6.25
C CYS A 120 -22.08 -1.74 -5.41
N LEU A 121 -20.98 -1.23 -5.97
CA LEU A 121 -20.10 -0.28 -5.29
C LEU A 121 -20.80 1.05 -4.94
N LYS A 122 -21.76 1.51 -5.77
CA LYS A 122 -22.57 2.72 -5.51
C LYS A 122 -23.43 2.61 -4.24
N VAL A 123 -23.90 1.41 -3.92
CA VAL A 123 -24.76 1.16 -2.73
C VAL A 123 -23.99 0.62 -1.53
N HIS A 124 -22.75 0.21 -1.71
CA HIS A 124 -21.88 -0.33 -0.66
C HIS A 124 -20.64 0.56 -0.44
N PRO A 125 -20.79 1.71 0.24
CA PRO A 125 -19.69 2.65 0.50
C PRO A 125 -18.65 2.10 1.48
N GLU A 126 -18.96 1.02 2.21
CA GLU A 126 -18.08 0.31 3.14
C GLU A 126 -17.10 -0.63 2.45
N VAL A 127 -17.15 -0.75 1.12
CA VAL A 127 -16.25 -1.62 0.36
C VAL A 127 -14.96 -0.89 0.01
N VAL A 128 -13.84 -1.53 0.34
CA VAL A 128 -12.49 -1.19 -0.12
C VAL A 128 -12.14 -2.08 -1.31
N VAL A 129 -11.80 -1.46 -2.43
CA VAL A 129 -11.43 -2.18 -3.65
C VAL A 129 -9.96 -2.59 -3.58
N ILE A 130 -9.66 -3.87 -3.72
CA ILE A 130 -8.31 -4.38 -3.93
C ILE A 130 -8.09 -4.54 -5.42
N SER A 131 -7.41 -3.56 -6.01
CA SER A 131 -7.07 -3.55 -7.42
C SER A 131 -5.96 -4.56 -7.69
N GLN A 132 -6.24 -5.55 -8.54
CA GLN A 132 -5.25 -6.57 -8.93
C GLN A 132 -5.00 -6.54 -10.44
N SER A 133 -3.78 -6.89 -10.85
CA SER A 133 -3.38 -6.90 -12.25
C SER A 133 -2.51 -8.11 -12.59
N ASN A 134 -2.89 -8.81 -13.65
CA ASN A 134 -2.07 -9.82 -14.32
C ASN A 134 -1.60 -9.34 -15.71
N HIS A 135 -1.88 -8.09 -16.05
CA HIS A 135 -1.51 -7.52 -17.34
C HIS A 135 -0.02 -7.20 -17.38
N PRO A 136 0.68 -7.34 -18.53
CA PRO A 136 2.09 -6.96 -18.65
C PRO A 136 2.36 -5.47 -18.35
N ASN A 137 1.38 -4.58 -18.54
CA ASN A 137 1.39 -3.20 -18.10
C ASN A 137 0.51 -3.05 -16.85
N ARG A 138 1.02 -3.50 -15.71
CA ARG A 138 0.31 -3.50 -14.40
C ARG A 138 -0.10 -2.11 -13.97
N LEU A 139 0.85 -1.16 -14.04
CA LEU A 139 0.58 0.26 -13.73
C LEU A 139 -0.56 0.82 -14.57
N GLY A 140 -0.58 0.52 -15.88
CA GLY A 140 -1.64 0.96 -16.79
C GLY A 140 -2.99 0.36 -16.43
N GLU A 141 -3.05 -0.91 -16.03
CA GLU A 141 -4.30 -1.57 -15.66
C GLU A 141 -4.85 -1.06 -14.32
N HIS A 142 -4.02 -0.86 -13.30
CA HIS A 142 -4.43 -0.19 -12.06
C HIS A 142 -4.95 1.22 -12.33
N ARG A 143 -4.27 1.98 -13.20
CA ARG A 143 -4.71 3.33 -13.59
C ARG A 143 -6.06 3.29 -14.30
N ALA A 144 -6.28 2.34 -15.20
CA ALA A 144 -7.54 2.18 -15.91
C ALA A 144 -8.71 1.90 -14.95
N LEU A 145 -8.49 1.04 -13.95
CA LEU A 145 -9.47 0.78 -12.91
C LEU A 145 -9.83 2.07 -12.15
N LEU A 146 -8.83 2.83 -11.72
CA LEU A 146 -9.06 4.09 -11.00
C LEU A 146 -9.78 5.11 -11.87
N HIS A 147 -9.40 5.24 -13.14
CA HIS A 147 -10.06 6.18 -14.07
C HIS A 147 -11.54 5.85 -14.22
N GLN A 148 -11.90 4.57 -14.33
CA GLN A 148 -13.30 4.17 -14.41
C GLN A 148 -14.04 4.47 -13.11
N LEU A 149 -13.47 4.16 -11.92
CA LEU A 149 -14.08 4.51 -10.64
C LEU A 149 -14.30 6.03 -10.53
N MET A 150 -13.36 6.84 -11.00
CA MET A 150 -13.47 8.30 -10.99
C MET A 150 -14.55 8.79 -11.96
N THR A 151 -14.62 8.24 -13.17
CA THR A 151 -15.64 8.57 -14.17
C THR A 151 -17.04 8.23 -13.67
N GLU A 152 -17.18 7.13 -12.93
CA GLU A 152 -18.42 6.69 -12.30
C GLU A 152 -18.77 7.44 -11.00
N GLY A 153 -17.90 8.35 -10.55
CA GLY A 153 -18.08 9.12 -9.31
C GLY A 153 -17.98 8.26 -8.04
N LEU A 154 -17.29 7.13 -8.11
CA LEU A 154 -17.11 6.22 -6.98
C LEU A 154 -15.97 6.69 -6.07
N GLU A 155 -16.29 6.84 -4.78
CA GLU A 155 -15.35 7.27 -3.74
C GLU A 155 -14.82 6.10 -2.89
N ASN A 156 -15.05 4.85 -3.30
CA ASN A 156 -14.51 3.67 -2.60
C ASN A 156 -12.98 3.74 -2.56
N PRO A 157 -12.34 3.49 -1.39
CA PRO A 157 -10.88 3.44 -1.30
C PRO A 157 -10.30 2.31 -2.14
N VAL A 158 -9.06 2.49 -2.62
CA VAL A 158 -8.38 1.50 -3.46
C VAL A 158 -7.03 1.14 -2.88
N VAL A 159 -6.82 -0.15 -2.65
CA VAL A 159 -5.54 -0.76 -2.28
C VAL A 159 -4.97 -1.47 -3.49
N PHE A 160 -3.71 -1.20 -3.85
CA PHE A 160 -3.05 -1.89 -4.95
C PHE A 160 -2.49 -3.22 -4.50
N PHE A 161 -3.00 -4.30 -5.08
CA PHE A 161 -2.49 -5.65 -4.91
C PHE A 161 -1.65 -6.05 -6.11
N GLN A 162 -0.46 -6.58 -5.84
CA GLN A 162 0.36 -7.15 -6.89
C GLN A 162 1.11 -8.39 -6.42
N HIS A 163 1.07 -9.42 -7.28
CA HIS A 163 1.76 -10.66 -7.09
C HIS A 163 3.16 -10.64 -7.71
N TYR A 164 4.14 -11.09 -6.94
CA TYR A 164 5.55 -11.27 -7.33
C TYR A 164 6.04 -12.67 -6.97
N ALA A 165 7.17 -13.05 -7.52
CA ALA A 165 7.89 -14.31 -7.22
C ALA A 165 9.40 -14.03 -7.23
N GLU A 166 9.83 -13.09 -6.37
CA GLU A 166 11.20 -12.59 -6.35
C GLU A 166 11.98 -13.19 -5.18
N ASP A 167 13.22 -13.57 -5.47
CA ASP A 167 14.16 -14.10 -4.48
C ASP A 167 15.14 -13.03 -3.99
N GLU A 168 15.27 -11.91 -4.72
CA GLU A 168 16.13 -10.78 -4.37
C GLU A 168 15.30 -9.56 -3.96
N ALA A 169 15.68 -8.96 -2.82
CA ALA A 169 14.96 -7.82 -2.25
C ALA A 169 14.97 -6.59 -3.18
N GLU A 170 16.07 -6.39 -3.92
CA GLU A 170 16.21 -5.30 -4.88
C GLU A 170 15.24 -5.46 -6.06
N ASP A 171 15.09 -6.68 -6.57
CA ASP A 171 14.16 -6.99 -7.66
C ASP A 171 12.71 -6.73 -7.24
N LEU A 172 12.32 -7.20 -6.04
CA LEU A 172 10.99 -6.91 -5.49
C LEU A 172 10.75 -5.40 -5.36
N LEU A 173 11.73 -4.67 -4.80
CA LEU A 173 11.63 -3.23 -4.60
C LEU A 173 11.47 -2.49 -5.94
N ILE A 174 12.32 -2.78 -6.93
CA ILE A 174 12.30 -2.10 -8.23
C ILE A 174 10.99 -2.39 -8.94
N LYS A 175 10.60 -3.66 -9.05
CA LYS A 175 9.39 -4.06 -9.77
C LYS A 175 8.12 -3.48 -9.13
N SER A 176 8.00 -3.58 -7.81
CA SER A 176 6.83 -3.03 -7.11
C SER A 176 6.78 -1.51 -7.13
N ALA A 177 7.92 -0.83 -7.05
CA ALA A 177 7.99 0.62 -7.19
C ALA A 177 7.60 1.09 -8.60
N VAL A 178 7.98 0.36 -9.65
CA VAL A 178 7.59 0.66 -11.04
C VAL A 178 6.08 0.43 -11.24
N ASP A 179 5.53 -0.63 -10.68
CA ASP A 179 4.12 -0.99 -10.87
C ASP A 179 3.16 -0.02 -10.14
N MET A 180 3.58 0.61 -9.04
CA MET A 180 2.69 1.39 -8.17
C MET A 180 3.15 2.83 -7.92
N GLY A 181 4.45 3.11 -8.00
CA GLY A 181 5.02 4.39 -7.55
C GLY A 181 4.41 5.62 -8.23
N ALA A 182 4.19 5.57 -9.54
CA ALA A 182 3.57 6.70 -10.25
C ALA A 182 2.13 6.97 -9.77
N LEU A 183 1.36 5.92 -9.44
CA LEU A 183 0.00 6.06 -8.93
C LEU A 183 -0.02 6.65 -7.51
N ILE A 184 0.98 6.33 -6.70
CA ILE A 184 1.18 6.91 -5.37
C ILE A 184 1.49 8.41 -5.48
N PHE A 185 2.40 8.79 -6.38
CA PHE A 185 2.73 10.21 -6.64
C PHE A 185 1.54 10.99 -7.21
N ASP A 186 0.69 10.34 -8.01
CA ASP A 186 -0.54 10.94 -8.53
C ASP A 186 -1.64 11.07 -7.47
N GLY A 187 -1.41 10.59 -6.24
CA GLY A 187 -2.39 10.67 -5.15
C GLY A 187 -3.55 9.68 -5.30
N LEU A 188 -3.36 8.60 -6.02
CA LEU A 188 -4.42 7.63 -6.35
C LEU A 188 -4.43 6.40 -5.43
N CYS A 189 -3.62 6.38 -4.37
CA CYS A 189 -3.37 5.20 -3.54
C CYS A 189 -3.94 5.39 -2.12
N ASP A 190 -4.77 4.46 -1.67
CA ASP A 190 -5.22 4.36 -0.27
C ASP A 190 -4.56 3.20 0.48
N GLY A 191 -3.75 2.38 -0.19
CA GLY A 191 -2.97 1.31 0.42
C GLY A 191 -2.26 0.44 -0.59
N ILE A 192 -1.33 -0.37 -0.10
CA ILE A 192 -0.61 -1.37 -0.92
C ILE A 192 -0.64 -2.73 -0.25
N PHE A 193 -0.67 -3.77 -1.08
CA PHE A 193 -0.65 -5.16 -0.71
C PHE A 193 0.32 -5.92 -1.62
N LEU A 194 1.52 -6.19 -1.13
CA LEU A 194 2.51 -6.98 -1.85
C LEU A 194 2.38 -8.45 -1.46
N PHE A 195 2.23 -9.31 -2.46
CA PHE A 195 2.25 -10.74 -2.31
C PHE A 195 3.48 -11.31 -3.05
N ASN A 196 4.38 -11.98 -2.34
CA ASN A 196 5.59 -12.54 -2.93
C ASN A 196 5.69 -14.04 -2.66
N GLN A 197 5.69 -14.84 -3.71
CA GLN A 197 5.88 -16.31 -3.65
C GLN A 197 7.35 -16.74 -3.76
N GLY A 198 8.28 -15.79 -3.94
CA GLY A 198 9.71 -16.08 -3.87
C GLY A 198 10.20 -16.34 -2.45
N SER A 199 11.50 -16.56 -2.29
CA SER A 199 12.13 -16.98 -1.02
C SER A 199 12.32 -15.84 -0.01
N LEU A 200 11.93 -14.59 -0.32
CA LEU A 200 12.06 -13.45 0.59
C LEU A 200 11.19 -13.63 1.82
N SER A 201 11.74 -13.27 2.98
CA SER A 201 10.98 -13.29 4.23
C SER A 201 9.86 -12.24 4.24
N HIS A 202 8.79 -12.50 4.99
CA HIS A 202 7.70 -11.54 5.20
C HIS A 202 8.20 -10.18 5.66
N ALA A 203 9.21 -10.14 6.55
CA ALA A 203 9.79 -8.89 7.03
C ALA A 203 10.41 -8.03 5.90
N VAL A 204 10.99 -8.64 4.88
CA VAL A 204 11.52 -7.94 3.70
C VAL A 204 10.38 -7.41 2.82
N VAL A 205 9.34 -8.21 2.60
CA VAL A 205 8.17 -7.82 1.81
C VAL A 205 7.44 -6.64 2.47
N ASP A 206 7.18 -6.73 3.79
CA ASP A 206 6.55 -5.65 4.57
C ASP A 206 7.40 -4.38 4.53
N ALA A 207 8.71 -4.48 4.79
CA ALA A 207 9.62 -3.34 4.72
C ALA A 207 9.65 -2.69 3.34
N THR A 208 9.52 -3.47 2.27
CA THR A 208 9.42 -2.97 0.89
C THR A 208 8.14 -2.16 0.70
N ALA A 209 6.99 -2.67 1.16
CA ALA A 209 5.71 -1.97 1.09
C ALA A 209 5.76 -0.61 1.81
N PHE A 210 6.23 -0.58 3.05
CA PHE A 210 6.42 0.67 3.79
C PHE A 210 7.44 1.60 3.13
N GLY A 211 8.51 1.04 2.56
CA GLY A 211 9.54 1.79 1.85
C GLY A 211 9.01 2.54 0.62
N ILE A 212 8.13 1.90 -0.15
CA ILE A 212 7.48 2.50 -1.33
C ILE A 212 6.58 3.67 -0.90
N LEU A 213 5.73 3.48 0.11
CA LEU A 213 4.86 4.54 0.63
C LEU A 213 5.69 5.73 1.18
N GLN A 214 6.80 5.46 1.84
CA GLN A 214 7.69 6.51 2.34
C GLN A 214 8.40 7.24 1.21
N ALA A 215 8.88 6.55 0.18
CA ALA A 215 9.47 7.16 -1.01
C ALA A 215 8.44 8.04 -1.74
N GLY A 216 7.18 7.60 -1.82
CA GLY A 216 6.05 8.38 -2.32
C GLY A 216 5.58 9.51 -1.42
N ARG A 217 6.18 9.69 -0.23
CA ARG A 217 5.86 10.72 0.78
C ARG A 217 4.42 10.66 1.30
N THR A 218 3.77 9.52 1.17
CA THR A 218 2.38 9.32 1.59
C THR A 218 2.26 8.75 3.00
N ARG A 219 3.30 8.00 3.45
CA ARG A 219 3.36 7.46 4.82
C ARG A 219 4.82 7.36 5.29
N THR A 220 5.15 7.97 6.40
CA THR A 220 6.49 7.89 7.00
C THR A 220 6.54 6.82 8.07
N SER A 221 7.37 5.80 7.88
CA SER A 221 7.51 4.63 8.77
C SER A 221 8.83 4.59 9.53
N LYS A 222 9.86 5.29 9.03
CA LYS A 222 11.19 5.36 9.63
C LYS A 222 11.76 6.77 9.55
N THR A 223 12.82 7.04 10.32
CA THR A 223 13.59 8.29 10.20
C THR A 223 14.18 8.41 8.80
N GLU A 224 13.97 9.53 8.14
CA GLU A 224 14.58 9.87 6.86
C GLU A 224 15.87 10.66 7.09
N TYR A 225 16.98 10.19 6.52
CA TYR A 225 18.27 10.86 6.63
C TYR A 225 18.66 11.49 5.29
N ILE A 226 18.87 12.78 5.30
CA ILE A 226 19.37 13.55 4.16
C ILE A 226 20.79 13.97 4.49
N SER A 227 21.79 13.39 3.83
CA SER A 227 23.19 13.72 4.07
C SER A 227 23.83 14.33 2.83
N CYS A 228 24.73 15.28 3.08
CA CYS A 228 25.62 15.80 2.05
C CYS A 228 26.58 14.67 1.61
N PRO A 229 26.90 14.52 0.33
CA PRO A 229 27.87 13.52 -0.15
C PRO A 229 29.32 13.81 0.26
N GLY A 230 29.57 14.98 0.85
CA GLY A 230 30.90 15.44 1.21
C GLY A 230 31.63 16.09 0.02
N CYS A 231 32.57 16.97 0.33
CA CYS A 231 33.45 17.61 -0.64
C CYS A 231 34.72 18.09 0.09
N GLY A 232 35.70 18.69 -0.62
CA GLY A 232 36.93 19.19 -0.05
C GLY A 232 36.77 20.27 1.04
N ARG A 233 35.54 20.76 1.30
CA ARG A 233 35.21 21.68 2.38
C ARG A 233 34.76 20.98 3.66
N THR A 234 34.59 19.66 3.65
CA THR A 234 34.23 18.85 4.81
C THR A 234 35.50 18.46 5.56
N LEU A 235 35.72 19.06 6.74
CA LEU A 235 36.97 18.93 7.52
C LEU A 235 36.88 17.84 8.60
N TYR A 236 35.88 16.95 8.55
CA TYR A 236 35.66 15.88 9.51
C TYR A 236 35.18 14.60 8.79
N ASP A 237 35.25 13.49 9.49
CA ASP A 237 34.78 12.20 8.98
C ASP A 237 33.24 12.19 8.96
N LEU A 238 32.69 12.53 7.81
CA LEU A 238 31.24 12.62 7.59
C LEU A 238 30.56 11.27 7.71
N GLU A 239 31.18 10.19 7.22
CA GLU A 239 30.60 8.84 7.25
C GLU A 239 30.43 8.35 8.70
N LYS A 240 31.46 8.49 9.53
CA LYS A 240 31.38 8.15 10.95
C LYS A 240 30.34 9.00 11.68
N THR A 241 30.25 10.27 11.34
CA THR A 241 29.28 11.19 11.95
C THR A 241 27.86 10.77 11.58
N ILE A 242 27.59 10.44 10.30
CA ILE A 242 26.31 9.91 9.83
C ILE A 242 25.97 8.63 10.58
N ALA A 243 26.91 7.69 10.68
CA ALA A 243 26.69 6.42 11.37
C ALA A 243 26.31 6.61 12.86
N ARG A 244 27.00 7.52 13.57
CA ARG A 244 26.70 7.86 14.97
C ARG A 244 25.32 8.48 15.13
N ILE A 245 24.95 9.42 14.27
CA ILE A 245 23.63 10.08 14.31
C ILE A 245 22.54 9.04 14.02
N LYS A 246 22.71 8.21 12.99
CA LYS A 246 21.76 7.15 12.67
C LYS A 246 21.56 6.19 13.84
N ALA A 247 22.65 5.74 14.48
CA ALA A 247 22.58 4.85 15.63
C ALA A 247 21.81 5.47 16.81
N ALA A 248 21.95 6.77 17.02
CA ALA A 248 21.29 7.48 18.12
C ALA A 248 19.83 7.87 17.83
N THR A 249 19.40 7.93 16.57
CA THR A 249 18.10 8.54 16.18
C THR A 249 17.21 7.62 15.34
N SER A 250 17.64 6.40 15.03
CA SER A 250 16.87 5.45 14.20
C SER A 250 15.49 5.10 14.77
N HIS A 251 15.30 5.25 16.09
CA HIS A 251 14.03 5.01 16.78
C HIS A 251 13.02 6.16 16.63
N LEU A 252 13.46 7.34 16.14
CA LEU A 252 12.63 8.54 16.01
C LEU A 252 11.83 8.49 14.70
N LYS A 253 10.76 7.71 14.69
CA LYS A 253 9.89 7.56 13.50
C LYS A 253 9.28 8.92 13.10
N GLY A 254 9.20 9.16 11.79
CA GLY A 254 8.55 10.35 11.25
C GLY A 254 9.43 11.59 11.12
N LEU A 255 10.66 11.56 11.64
CA LEU A 255 11.58 12.68 11.53
C LEU A 255 12.38 12.64 10.22
N LYS A 256 12.68 13.85 9.70
CA LYS A 256 13.67 14.08 8.66
C LYS A 256 14.88 14.74 9.28
N ILE A 257 16.03 14.07 9.21
CA ILE A 257 17.28 14.53 9.83
C ILE A 257 18.27 14.88 8.71
N GLY A 258 18.54 16.18 8.57
CA GLY A 258 19.58 16.68 7.68
C GLY A 258 20.96 16.58 8.36
N ILE A 259 21.92 15.91 7.73
CA ILE A 259 23.30 15.79 8.21
C ILE A 259 24.20 16.50 7.21
N MET A 260 24.53 17.74 7.51
CA MET A 260 25.37 18.60 6.69
C MET A 260 26.35 19.34 7.61
N GLY A 261 27.57 19.56 7.14
CA GLY A 261 28.55 20.22 8.00
C GLY A 261 29.80 20.62 7.23
N CYS A 262 29.77 21.79 6.64
CA CYS A 262 30.95 22.49 6.12
C CYS A 262 30.74 24.00 6.33
N ILE A 263 31.74 24.82 6.05
CA ILE A 263 31.67 26.28 6.22
C ILE A 263 30.59 26.95 5.32
N VAL A 264 30.01 26.21 4.37
CA VAL A 264 28.94 26.72 3.51
C VAL A 264 27.55 26.27 3.98
N ASN A 265 27.42 25.02 4.45
CA ASN A 265 26.13 24.41 4.78
C ASN A 265 25.97 24.09 6.28
N GLY A 266 26.98 24.36 7.10
CA GLY A 266 26.99 23.94 8.49
C GLY A 266 26.78 25.05 9.52
N PRO A 267 27.36 26.20 9.39
CA PRO A 267 27.12 27.29 10.35
C PRO A 267 25.77 27.93 10.01
N GLY A 268 24.80 27.73 10.86
CA GLY A 268 23.55 28.51 10.88
C GLY A 268 23.65 29.55 11.97
#